data_303370496ece90d97c6b7a3551b1828d
#
_entry.id   303370496ece90d97c6b7a3551b1828d
#
_cell.length_a   1.000
_cell.length_b   1.000
_cell.length_c   1.000
_cell.angle_alpha   90.00
_cell.angle_beta   90.00
_cell.angle_gamma   90.00
#
_symmetry.space_group_name_H-M   'P 1'
#
loop_
_entity.id
_entity.type
_entity.pdbx_description
1 polymer ?
#
loop_
_entity_poly.entity_id
_entity_poly.type
_entity_poly.pdbx_seq_one_letter_code
_entity_poly.pdbx_strand_id
1 'polypeptide(L)'
;RGGNNSLYLADVKFTSVFLEGTKGFDAILPEAAECRLAGFFDKPELTSNTKLLYVHGAADDYTLPKPCEDYVKKIKSAPGQVEIDMKEGWYHGFHYGQKPKKYKAMTVSKCPAFFVDNEGYVVGDEWPELVLNKYKLYSSIDEFYDTAQIEPKKAWKTSFKMLKKEKCLDRGVTIGGNHMDEYMPQFINFFKENLL
;
A
#
# COMPACT_ATOMS: atom_id res chain seq x y z
N ARG A 1 -1.09 3.36 7.58
CA ARG A 1 -1.80 2.05 7.60
C ARG A 1 -3.20 2.16 6.99
N GLY A 2 -3.94 3.26 7.21
CA GLY A 2 -5.30 3.42 6.68
C GLY A 2 -5.38 3.26 5.17
N GLY A 3 -4.53 3.94 4.41
CA GLY A 3 -4.50 3.84 2.95
C GLY A 3 -4.26 2.42 2.43
N ASN A 4 -3.37 1.64 3.07
CA ASN A 4 -3.15 0.24 2.72
C ASN A 4 -4.40 -0.61 2.96
N ASN A 5 -5.02 -0.48 4.13
CA ASN A 5 -6.23 -1.22 4.46
C ASN A 5 -7.37 -0.92 3.48
N SER A 6 -7.51 0.34 3.07
CA SER A 6 -8.49 0.75 2.08
C SER A 6 -8.23 0.11 0.70
N LEU A 7 -6.96 0.01 0.27
CA LEU A 7 -6.60 -0.68 -0.98
C LEU A 7 -6.87 -2.19 -0.92
N TYR A 8 -6.61 -2.86 0.22
CA TYR A 8 -7.01 -4.26 0.40
C TYR A 8 -8.52 -4.43 0.30
N LEU A 9 -9.29 -3.57 0.97
CA LEU A 9 -10.76 -3.63 0.95
C LEU A 9 -11.37 -3.30 -0.42
N ALA A 10 -10.60 -2.71 -1.33
CA ALA A 10 -11.02 -2.48 -2.71
C ALA A 10 -10.88 -3.73 -3.59
N ASP A 11 -10.01 -4.66 -3.22
CA ASP A 11 -9.71 -5.85 -4.04
C ASP A 11 -10.75 -6.96 -3.84
N VAL A 12 -11.24 -7.52 -4.96
CA VAL A 12 -12.27 -8.57 -4.95
C VAL A 12 -11.84 -9.83 -4.23
N LYS A 13 -10.56 -10.18 -4.26
CA LYS A 13 -10.05 -11.38 -3.60
C LYS A 13 -10.01 -11.21 -2.10
N PHE A 14 -9.52 -10.05 -1.64
CA PHE A 14 -9.53 -9.75 -0.21
C PHE A 14 -10.96 -9.72 0.34
N THR A 15 -11.87 -9.07 -0.37
CA THR A 15 -13.28 -8.99 0.04
C THR A 15 -13.96 -10.36 0.01
N SER A 16 -13.64 -11.23 -0.95
CA SER A 16 -14.22 -12.59 -1.01
C SER A 16 -13.81 -13.46 0.19
N VAL A 17 -12.60 -13.28 0.72
CA VAL A 17 -12.11 -14.05 1.87
C VAL A 17 -12.62 -13.50 3.21
N PHE A 18 -12.58 -12.16 3.37
CA PHE A 18 -12.84 -11.53 4.67
C PHE A 18 -14.25 -10.94 4.81
N LEU A 19 -14.94 -10.72 3.70
CA LEU A 19 -16.29 -10.15 3.65
C LEU A 19 -17.26 -11.09 2.95
N GLU A 20 -17.15 -12.39 3.21
CA GLU A 20 -17.95 -13.44 2.60
C GLU A 20 -19.44 -13.09 2.62
N GLY A 21 -20.11 -13.27 1.47
CA GLY A 21 -21.53 -12.94 1.30
C GLY A 21 -21.86 -11.45 1.14
N THR A 22 -20.84 -10.57 1.11
CA THR A 22 -21.04 -9.13 0.85
C THR A 22 -20.55 -8.73 -0.55
N LYS A 23 -21.12 -7.65 -1.08
CA LYS A 23 -20.66 -7.05 -2.34
C LYS A 23 -19.41 -6.16 -2.20
N GLY A 24 -18.83 -6.07 -1.01
CA GLY A 24 -17.78 -5.10 -0.70
C GLY A 24 -18.32 -3.68 -0.45
N PHE A 25 -17.50 -2.69 -0.69
CA PHE A 25 -17.82 -1.28 -0.46
C PHE A 25 -18.18 -0.57 -1.77
N ASP A 26 -19.18 0.29 -1.76
CA ASP A 26 -19.57 1.06 -2.94
C ASP A 26 -18.57 2.18 -3.27
N ALA A 27 -17.94 2.76 -2.25
CA ALA A 27 -16.92 3.81 -2.42
C ALA A 27 -15.74 3.62 -1.45
N ILE A 28 -14.51 3.76 -1.94
CA ILE A 28 -13.28 3.63 -1.18
C ILE A 28 -12.33 4.76 -1.55
N LEU A 29 -11.78 5.45 -0.53
CA LEU A 29 -10.82 6.52 -0.71
C LEU A 29 -9.53 6.21 0.07
N PRO A 30 -8.54 5.55 -0.54
CA PRO A 30 -7.24 5.32 0.05
C PRO A 30 -6.38 6.58 -0.03
N GLU A 31 -5.72 6.91 1.08
CA GLU A 31 -4.79 8.03 1.15
C GLU A 31 -3.38 7.56 1.44
N ALA A 32 -2.40 8.12 0.74
CA ALA A 32 -0.98 8.00 1.05
C ALA A 32 -0.55 6.58 1.47
N ALA A 33 -0.97 5.55 0.71
CA ALA A 33 -0.63 4.17 0.97
C ALA A 33 0.86 3.88 0.75
N GLU A 34 1.36 2.80 1.36
CA GLU A 34 2.69 2.25 1.10
C GLU A 34 2.53 0.99 0.23
N CYS A 35 3.02 1.01 -1.02
CA CYS A 35 2.77 -0.05 -1.98
C CYS A 35 3.99 -0.92 -2.34
N ARG A 36 5.08 -0.82 -1.58
CA ARG A 36 6.28 -1.66 -1.78
C ARG A 36 6.25 -2.94 -0.95
N LEU A 37 6.01 -2.81 0.36
CA LEU A 37 6.08 -3.93 1.30
C LEU A 37 4.71 -4.28 1.91
N ALA A 38 3.64 -3.81 1.31
CA ALA A 38 2.30 -4.08 1.79
C ALA A 38 1.86 -5.54 1.58
N GLY A 39 2.42 -6.25 0.61
CA GLY A 39 1.97 -7.59 0.24
C GLY A 39 0.64 -7.56 -0.52
N PHE A 40 0.46 -6.54 -1.35
CA PHE A 40 -0.70 -6.45 -2.24
C PHE A 40 -0.68 -7.53 -3.31
N PHE A 41 -1.84 -7.84 -3.88
CA PHE A 41 -1.93 -8.76 -5.01
C PHE A 41 -1.19 -8.22 -6.24
N ASP A 42 -0.49 -9.07 -6.95
CA ASP A 42 0.23 -8.72 -8.19
C ASP A 42 -0.72 -8.38 -9.35
N LYS A 43 -1.91 -8.98 -9.33
CA LYS A 43 -3.00 -8.75 -10.29
C LYS A 43 -4.26 -8.27 -9.56
N PRO A 44 -4.27 -7.02 -9.08
CA PRO A 44 -5.40 -6.51 -8.34
C PRO A 44 -6.64 -6.36 -9.23
N GLU A 45 -7.80 -6.65 -8.68
CA GLU A 45 -9.08 -6.49 -9.36
C GLU A 45 -10.07 -5.81 -8.42
N LEU A 46 -10.68 -4.72 -8.91
CA LEU A 46 -11.67 -3.96 -8.14
C LEU A 46 -12.99 -4.72 -8.10
N THR A 47 -13.66 -4.71 -6.95
CA THR A 47 -15.04 -5.21 -6.86
C THR A 47 -15.96 -4.43 -7.81
N SER A 48 -16.91 -5.13 -8.44
CA SER A 48 -17.67 -4.61 -9.60
C SER A 48 -18.42 -3.29 -9.34
N ASN A 49 -18.83 -3.04 -8.09
CA ASN A 49 -19.61 -1.86 -7.72
C ASN A 49 -18.77 -0.74 -7.08
N THR A 50 -17.51 -1.00 -6.76
CA THR A 50 -16.67 -0.07 -6.02
C THR A 50 -16.23 1.10 -6.88
N LYS A 51 -16.35 2.31 -6.38
CA LYS A 51 -15.64 3.49 -6.86
C LYS A 51 -14.41 3.73 -5.99
N LEU A 52 -13.26 3.94 -6.61
CA LEU A 52 -12.01 4.16 -5.92
C LEU A 52 -11.43 5.52 -6.32
N LEU A 53 -11.26 6.41 -5.36
CA LEU A 53 -10.49 7.64 -5.52
C LEU A 53 -9.21 7.53 -4.69
N TYR A 54 -8.07 7.35 -5.36
CA TYR A 54 -6.77 7.31 -4.71
C TYR A 54 -6.17 8.71 -4.61
N VAL A 55 -5.92 9.19 -3.39
CA VAL A 55 -5.33 10.51 -3.14
C VAL A 55 -3.93 10.37 -2.53
N HIS A 56 -2.95 11.05 -3.11
CA HIS A 56 -1.58 11.03 -2.61
C HIS A 56 -0.87 12.37 -2.82
N GLY A 57 -0.04 12.75 -1.86
CA GLY A 57 0.81 13.92 -2.00
C GLY A 57 2.02 13.62 -2.90
N ALA A 58 2.20 14.39 -3.97
CA ALA A 58 3.33 14.20 -4.88
C ALA A 58 4.71 14.45 -4.23
N ALA A 59 4.75 15.20 -3.12
CA ALA A 59 5.95 15.46 -2.32
C ALA A 59 6.12 14.48 -1.14
N ASP A 60 5.30 13.42 -1.03
CA ASP A 60 5.38 12.44 0.05
C ASP A 60 6.68 11.64 -0.04
N ASP A 61 7.57 11.86 0.93
CA ASP A 61 8.85 11.17 1.07
C ASP A 61 8.81 10.05 2.13
N TYR A 62 7.63 9.84 2.76
CA TYR A 62 7.41 8.76 3.73
C TYR A 62 6.86 7.50 3.05
N THR A 63 5.80 7.65 2.27
CA THR A 63 5.25 6.63 1.38
C THR A 63 5.36 7.16 -0.04
N LEU A 64 6.37 6.76 -0.79
CA LEU A 64 6.60 7.32 -2.12
C LEU A 64 5.38 7.16 -3.02
N PRO A 65 4.94 8.23 -3.72
CA PRO A 65 3.70 8.20 -4.50
C PRO A 65 3.77 7.25 -5.71
N LYS A 66 4.91 7.21 -6.40
CA LYS A 66 5.05 6.44 -7.66
C LYS A 66 4.74 4.94 -7.54
N PRO A 67 5.22 4.19 -6.52
CA PRO A 67 4.85 2.78 -6.37
C PRO A 67 3.34 2.54 -6.24
N CYS A 68 2.64 3.42 -5.53
CA CYS A 68 1.20 3.30 -5.39
C CYS A 68 0.42 3.77 -6.62
N GLU A 69 0.89 4.81 -7.27
CA GLU A 69 0.34 5.23 -8.57
C GLU A 69 0.40 4.08 -9.58
N ASP A 70 1.57 3.42 -9.67
CA ASP A 70 1.75 2.27 -10.56
C ASP A 70 0.88 1.07 -10.17
N TYR A 71 0.73 0.83 -8.87
CA TYR A 71 -0.14 -0.23 -8.36
C TYR A 71 -1.61 0.05 -8.70
N VAL A 72 -2.10 1.25 -8.41
CA VAL A 72 -3.51 1.62 -8.65
C VAL A 72 -3.84 1.60 -10.15
N LYS A 73 -2.90 1.99 -11.02
CA LYS A 73 -3.05 1.87 -12.48
C LYS A 73 -3.16 0.42 -12.99
N LYS A 74 -2.66 -0.55 -12.25
CA LYS A 74 -2.77 -1.98 -12.59
C LYS A 74 -4.10 -2.60 -12.18
N ILE A 75 -4.89 -1.92 -11.33
CA ILE A 75 -6.16 -2.47 -10.86
C ILE A 75 -7.10 -2.70 -12.05
N LYS A 76 -7.45 -3.95 -12.27
CA LYS A 76 -8.45 -4.30 -13.27
C LYS A 76 -9.81 -3.80 -12.81
N SER A 77 -10.43 -2.93 -13.59
CA SER A 77 -11.68 -2.26 -13.26
C SER A 77 -12.46 -1.89 -14.51
N ALA A 78 -13.74 -1.58 -14.38
CA ALA A 78 -14.51 -0.98 -15.44
C ALA A 78 -14.12 0.51 -15.65
N PRO A 79 -14.36 1.07 -16.84
CA PRO A 79 -14.08 2.48 -17.09
C PRO A 79 -14.75 3.40 -16.06
N GLY A 80 -14.01 4.37 -15.54
CA GLY A 80 -14.51 5.36 -14.59
C GLY A 80 -14.73 4.84 -13.16
N GLN A 81 -14.26 3.63 -12.82
CA GLN A 81 -14.30 3.15 -11.44
C GLN A 81 -13.09 3.62 -10.61
N VAL A 82 -11.95 3.83 -11.24
CA VAL A 82 -10.70 4.22 -10.55
C VAL A 82 -10.31 5.63 -10.99
N GLU A 83 -10.07 6.47 -10.01
CA GLU A 83 -9.52 7.82 -10.17
C GLU A 83 -8.26 7.96 -9.31
N ILE A 84 -7.26 8.66 -9.83
CA ILE A 84 -6.01 8.95 -9.15
C ILE A 84 -5.82 10.46 -9.08
N ASP A 85 -5.70 10.99 -7.89
CA ASP A 85 -5.46 12.41 -7.64
C ASP A 85 -4.12 12.61 -6.92
N MET A 86 -3.12 13.03 -7.70
CA MET A 86 -1.78 13.32 -7.21
C MET A 86 -1.65 14.80 -6.91
N LYS A 87 -1.56 15.16 -5.65
CA LYS A 87 -1.56 16.54 -5.15
C LYS A 87 -0.14 17.12 -5.11
N GLU A 88 0.13 18.06 -5.98
CA GLU A 88 1.44 18.74 -6.05
C GLU A 88 1.79 19.47 -4.75
N GLY A 89 3.01 19.27 -4.27
CA GLY A 89 3.53 19.90 -3.05
C GLY A 89 2.98 19.36 -1.73
N TRP A 90 2.06 18.39 -1.75
CA TRP A 90 1.55 17.79 -0.52
C TRP A 90 2.47 16.68 -0.02
N TYR A 91 2.72 16.67 1.31
CA TYR A 91 3.47 15.66 2.03
C TYR A 91 2.56 14.63 2.69
N HIS A 92 3.15 13.60 3.28
CA HIS A 92 2.41 12.62 4.10
C HIS A 92 1.64 13.32 5.23
N GLY A 93 0.37 12.94 5.41
CA GLY A 93 -0.48 13.59 6.43
C GLY A 93 -0.84 15.04 6.09
N PHE A 94 -1.03 15.34 4.84
CA PHE A 94 -1.37 16.66 4.28
C PHE A 94 -2.60 17.32 4.94
N HIS A 95 -3.46 16.55 5.56
CA HIS A 95 -4.69 17.00 6.25
C HIS A 95 -4.52 17.16 7.77
N TYR A 96 -3.32 17.04 8.33
CA TYR A 96 -3.11 17.10 9.80
C TYR A 96 -3.26 18.50 10.41
N GLY A 97 -3.47 19.54 9.63
CA GLY A 97 -3.63 20.91 10.12
C GLY A 97 -2.34 21.51 10.73
N GLN A 98 -1.18 21.02 10.34
CA GLN A 98 0.11 21.48 10.82
C GLN A 98 1.11 21.68 9.67
N LYS A 99 2.01 22.63 9.84
CA LYS A 99 3.08 22.85 8.85
C LYS A 99 3.93 21.58 8.68
N PRO A 100 4.37 21.24 7.46
CA PRO A 100 5.27 20.12 7.22
C PRO A 100 6.53 20.23 8.08
N LYS A 101 6.90 19.12 8.72
CA LYS A 101 8.11 19.02 9.55
C LYS A 101 8.86 17.73 9.26
N LYS A 102 10.18 17.75 9.42
CA LYS A 102 11.01 16.56 9.33
C LYS A 102 10.93 15.72 10.59
N TYR A 103 10.71 14.43 10.42
CA TYR A 103 10.64 13.42 11.47
C TYR A 103 11.71 12.36 11.25
N LYS A 104 12.24 11.80 12.33
CA LYS A 104 13.17 10.65 12.30
C LYS A 104 12.44 9.32 12.04
N ALA A 105 11.28 9.36 11.41
CA ALA A 105 10.55 8.16 11.04
C ALA A 105 11.30 7.38 9.95
N MET A 106 11.13 6.06 9.97
CA MET A 106 11.72 5.15 9.00
C MET A 106 10.73 4.87 7.89
N THR A 107 11.18 4.96 6.66
CA THR A 107 10.43 4.54 5.47
C THR A 107 11.01 3.27 4.86
N VAL A 108 10.16 2.48 4.23
CA VAL A 108 10.49 1.26 3.48
C VAL A 108 10.27 1.43 1.97
N SER A 109 9.89 2.63 1.54
CA SER A 109 9.45 2.90 0.17
C SER A 109 10.51 2.66 -0.91
N LYS A 110 11.78 2.56 -0.52
CA LYS A 110 12.91 2.21 -1.42
C LYS A 110 13.27 0.74 -1.39
N CYS A 111 12.61 -0.06 -0.55
CA CYS A 111 12.88 -1.48 -0.44
C CYS A 111 12.32 -2.26 -1.63
N PRO A 112 12.80 -3.48 -1.87
CA PRO A 112 12.26 -4.38 -2.89
C PRO A 112 10.75 -4.55 -2.74
N ALA A 113 10.06 -4.66 -3.86
CA ALA A 113 8.62 -4.85 -3.85
C ALA A 113 8.25 -6.24 -3.34
N PHE A 114 7.18 -6.30 -2.57
CA PHE A 114 6.64 -7.54 -2.02
C PHE A 114 5.17 -7.65 -2.44
N PHE A 115 4.91 -8.45 -3.47
CA PHE A 115 3.56 -8.75 -3.95
C PHE A 115 3.25 -10.23 -3.75
N VAL A 116 1.96 -10.55 -3.70
CA VAL A 116 1.48 -11.92 -3.59
C VAL A 116 0.52 -12.24 -4.74
N ASP A 117 0.43 -13.52 -5.10
CA ASP A 117 -0.58 -14.02 -6.02
C ASP A 117 -1.94 -14.22 -5.31
N ASN A 118 -2.86 -14.87 -6.01
CA ASN A 118 -4.22 -15.12 -5.51
C ASN A 118 -4.26 -16.08 -4.33
N GLU A 119 -3.29 -16.95 -4.24
CA GLU A 119 -3.11 -17.97 -3.20
C GLU A 119 -2.32 -17.42 -2.00
N GLY A 120 -1.81 -16.19 -2.11
CA GLY A 120 -1.00 -15.53 -1.08
C GLY A 120 0.49 -15.82 -1.15
N TYR A 121 0.96 -16.47 -2.22
CA TYR A 121 2.39 -16.74 -2.42
C TYR A 121 3.10 -15.51 -3.00
N VAL A 122 4.32 -15.26 -2.52
CA VAL A 122 5.15 -14.15 -3.01
C VAL A 122 5.47 -14.37 -4.49
N VAL A 123 5.23 -13.34 -5.28
CA VAL A 123 5.51 -13.33 -6.72
C VAL A 123 6.59 -12.31 -7.08
N GLY A 124 7.20 -12.53 -8.25
CA GLY A 124 8.34 -11.74 -8.73
C GLY A 124 9.67 -12.24 -8.15
N ASP A 125 10.75 -11.76 -8.74
CA ASP A 125 12.09 -12.31 -8.47
C ASP A 125 12.81 -11.58 -7.33
N GLU A 126 12.42 -10.33 -7.01
CA GLU A 126 13.16 -9.48 -6.08
C GLU A 126 13.24 -10.08 -4.68
N TRP A 127 12.11 -10.54 -4.14
CA TRP A 127 12.07 -11.07 -2.78
C TRP A 127 12.67 -12.46 -2.66
N PRO A 128 12.32 -13.45 -3.50
CA PRO A 128 12.98 -14.75 -3.52
C PRO A 128 14.48 -14.65 -3.71
N GLU A 129 14.97 -13.80 -4.62
CA GLU A 129 16.40 -13.57 -4.83
C GLU A 129 17.10 -13.14 -3.53
N LEU A 130 16.49 -12.24 -2.77
CA LEU A 130 17.06 -11.79 -1.50
C LEU A 130 17.06 -12.88 -0.44
N VAL A 131 15.93 -13.54 -0.22
CA VAL A 131 15.78 -14.47 0.93
C VAL A 131 16.43 -15.81 0.70
N LEU A 132 16.47 -16.32 -0.54
CA LEU A 132 17.01 -17.64 -0.88
C LEU A 132 18.46 -17.57 -1.37
N ASN A 133 18.77 -16.69 -2.32
CA ASN A 133 20.04 -16.69 -3.01
C ASN A 133 21.07 -15.77 -2.34
N LYS A 134 20.74 -14.50 -2.17
CA LYS A 134 21.69 -13.51 -1.66
C LYS A 134 21.99 -13.68 -0.17
N TYR A 135 20.95 -13.80 0.67
CA TYR A 135 21.11 -13.88 2.13
C TYR A 135 20.98 -15.28 2.69
N LYS A 136 20.49 -16.23 1.91
CA LYS A 136 20.33 -17.65 2.30
C LYS A 136 19.64 -17.79 3.67
N LEU A 137 18.55 -17.04 3.84
CA LEU A 137 17.78 -16.99 5.10
C LEU A 137 16.89 -18.21 5.24
N TYR A 138 16.48 -18.79 4.12
CA TYR A 138 15.63 -19.97 4.01
C TYR A 138 16.17 -20.86 2.89
N SER A 139 15.91 -22.15 2.96
CA SER A 139 16.31 -23.12 1.92
C SER A 139 15.33 -23.15 0.74
N SER A 140 14.10 -22.77 0.98
CA SER A 140 13.04 -22.67 -0.03
C SER A 140 12.06 -21.55 0.30
N ILE A 141 11.23 -21.21 -0.67
CA ILE A 141 10.15 -20.24 -0.43
C ILE A 141 9.08 -20.81 0.50
N ASP A 142 8.84 -22.12 0.46
CA ASP A 142 7.91 -22.82 1.34
C ASP A 142 8.35 -22.71 2.81
N GLU A 143 9.65 -22.90 3.09
CA GLU A 143 10.18 -22.69 4.44
C GLU A 143 9.97 -21.25 4.94
N PHE A 144 10.09 -20.26 4.04
CA PHE A 144 9.75 -18.88 4.39
C PHE A 144 8.28 -18.74 4.78
N TYR A 145 7.35 -19.33 4.01
CA TYR A 145 5.92 -19.29 4.31
C TYR A 145 5.58 -20.00 5.63
N ASP A 146 6.08 -21.21 5.81
CA ASP A 146 5.87 -21.97 7.03
C ASP A 146 6.35 -21.17 8.25
N THR A 147 7.54 -20.57 8.13
CA THR A 147 8.06 -19.70 9.20
C THR A 147 7.18 -18.47 9.41
N ALA A 148 6.67 -17.86 8.35
CA ALA A 148 5.80 -16.67 8.44
C ALA A 148 4.46 -17.00 9.10
N GLN A 149 3.92 -18.18 8.86
CA GLN A 149 2.67 -18.64 9.47
C GLN A 149 2.85 -19.08 10.93
N ILE A 150 3.86 -19.87 11.22
CA ILE A 150 4.08 -20.48 12.55
C ILE A 150 4.76 -19.51 13.49
N GLU A 151 5.77 -18.76 13.01
CA GLU A 151 6.60 -17.84 13.77
C GLU A 151 6.65 -16.43 13.13
N PRO A 152 5.53 -15.72 12.99
CA PRO A 152 5.48 -14.45 12.24
C PRO A 152 6.44 -13.39 12.77
N LYS A 153 6.68 -13.35 14.08
CA LYS A 153 7.65 -12.42 14.68
C LYS A 153 9.09 -12.75 14.27
N LYS A 154 9.44 -14.02 14.10
CA LYS A 154 10.76 -14.46 13.65
C LYS A 154 10.97 -14.14 12.19
N ALA A 155 10.00 -14.46 11.33
CA ALA A 155 10.01 -14.14 9.91
C ALA A 155 10.17 -12.62 9.70
N TRP A 156 9.37 -11.81 10.38
CA TRP A 156 9.49 -10.35 10.34
C TRP A 156 10.86 -9.85 10.79
N LYS A 157 11.37 -10.33 11.94
CA LYS A 157 12.68 -9.92 12.46
C LYS A 157 13.82 -10.26 11.51
N THR A 158 13.75 -11.42 10.87
CA THR A 158 14.73 -11.88 9.88
C THR A 158 14.69 -11.03 8.62
N SER A 159 13.51 -10.83 8.05
CA SER A 159 13.28 -9.96 6.90
C SER A 159 13.76 -8.52 7.17
N PHE A 160 13.46 -7.98 8.34
CA PHE A 160 13.88 -6.64 8.70
C PHE A 160 15.40 -6.46 8.82
N LYS A 161 16.11 -7.50 9.31
CA LYS A 161 17.58 -7.51 9.32
C LYS A 161 18.15 -7.52 7.89
N MET A 162 17.52 -8.25 6.98
CA MET A 162 17.86 -8.28 5.56
C MET A 162 17.68 -6.89 4.93
N LEU A 163 16.51 -6.26 5.10
CA LEU A 163 16.24 -4.93 4.58
C LEU A 163 17.24 -3.86 5.09
N LYS A 164 17.70 -3.99 6.35
CA LYS A 164 18.79 -3.14 6.86
C LYS A 164 20.09 -3.34 6.10
N LYS A 165 20.45 -4.59 5.77
CA LYS A 165 21.66 -4.89 5.00
C LYS A 165 21.54 -4.38 3.56
N GLU A 166 20.34 -4.41 2.97
CA GLU A 166 20.04 -3.81 1.67
C GLU A 166 20.15 -2.28 1.66
N LYS A 167 20.23 -1.65 2.83
CA LYS A 167 20.29 -0.18 2.98
C LYS A 167 19.08 0.54 2.35
N CYS A 168 17.96 -0.16 2.22
CA CYS A 168 16.73 0.39 1.65
C CYS A 168 15.83 1.09 2.68
N LEU A 169 16.16 0.97 3.97
CA LEU A 169 15.46 1.62 5.06
C LEU A 169 16.02 3.03 5.23
N ASP A 170 15.27 4.01 4.78
CA ASP A 170 15.62 5.42 4.94
C ASP A 170 15.06 6.02 6.24
N ARG A 171 15.62 7.15 6.65
CA ARG A 171 15.16 7.94 7.79
C ARG A 171 15.12 9.42 7.46
N GLY A 172 14.23 10.12 8.10
CA GLY A 172 14.10 11.56 7.92
C GLY A 172 13.10 11.90 6.83
N VAL A 173 11.84 11.73 7.15
CA VAL A 173 10.69 12.00 6.28
C VAL A 173 9.99 13.29 6.67
N THR A 174 9.29 13.90 5.74
CA THR A 174 8.49 15.10 5.95
C THR A 174 7.03 14.72 6.15
N ILE A 175 6.44 15.12 7.27
CA ILE A 175 5.03 14.82 7.60
C ILE A 175 4.32 16.11 7.98
N GLY A 176 3.07 16.23 7.52
CA GLY A 176 2.17 17.34 7.82
C GLY A 176 1.74 18.10 6.57
N GLY A 177 0.76 18.92 6.75
CA GLY A 177 0.16 19.79 5.76
C GLY A 177 -1.00 20.53 6.37
N ASN A 178 -1.45 21.57 5.71
CA ASN A 178 -2.64 22.34 6.09
C ASN A 178 -3.60 22.44 4.90
N HIS A 179 -3.88 21.27 4.30
CA HIS A 179 -4.73 21.18 3.12
C HIS A 179 -6.13 20.64 3.42
N MET A 180 -6.56 20.70 4.68
CA MET A 180 -7.87 20.22 5.11
C MET A 180 -9.02 20.92 4.36
N ASP A 181 -8.93 22.23 4.21
CA ASP A 181 -9.97 23.01 3.54
C ASP A 181 -10.12 22.70 2.04
N GLU A 182 -9.04 22.26 1.40
CA GLU A 182 -9.05 21.79 0.02
C GLU A 182 -9.49 20.34 -0.09
N TYR A 183 -8.99 19.48 0.82
CA TYR A 183 -9.22 18.05 0.80
C TYR A 183 -10.64 17.64 1.24
N MET A 184 -11.17 18.25 2.32
CA MET A 184 -12.47 17.83 2.88
C MET A 184 -13.65 17.99 1.91
N PRO A 185 -13.76 19.06 1.11
CA PRO A 185 -14.81 19.13 0.10
C PRO A 185 -14.71 18.00 -0.93
N GLN A 186 -13.51 17.65 -1.40
CA GLN A 186 -13.30 16.55 -2.33
C GLN A 186 -13.71 15.21 -1.71
N PHE A 187 -13.27 14.96 -0.47
CA PHE A 187 -13.64 13.77 0.31
C PHE A 187 -15.17 13.63 0.42
N ILE A 188 -15.83 14.69 0.87
CA ILE A 188 -17.28 14.70 1.08
C ILE A 188 -18.02 14.50 -0.25
N ASN A 189 -17.61 15.19 -1.33
CA ASN A 189 -18.25 15.09 -2.62
C ASN A 189 -18.11 13.68 -3.21
N PHE A 190 -16.92 13.08 -3.14
CA PHE A 190 -16.70 11.72 -3.60
C PHE A 190 -17.67 10.72 -2.95
N PHE A 191 -17.85 10.78 -1.64
CA PHE A 191 -18.79 9.89 -0.95
C PHE A 191 -20.26 10.23 -1.23
N LYS A 192 -20.63 11.52 -1.34
CA LYS A 192 -21.99 11.91 -1.73
C LYS A 192 -22.38 11.40 -3.12
N GLU A 193 -21.48 11.51 -4.09
CA GLU A 193 -21.74 11.12 -5.49
C GLU A 193 -21.84 9.60 -5.66
N ASN A 194 -21.23 8.82 -4.77
CA ASN A 194 -21.11 7.36 -4.91
C ASN A 194 -21.91 6.55 -3.88
N LEU A 195 -22.50 7.19 -2.86
CA LEU A 195 -23.28 6.51 -1.82
C LEU A 195 -24.75 6.98 -1.74
N LEU A 196 -25.10 8.11 -2.36
CA LEU A 196 -26.46 8.68 -2.36
C LEU A 196 -27.08 8.66 -3.74
#